data_654e58f8a941559cd2687f8138ba1bef
#
_entry.id   654e58f8a941559cd2687f8138ba1bef
#
_cell.length_a   1.000
_cell.length_b   1.000
_cell.length_c   1.000
_cell.angle_alpha   90.00
_cell.angle_beta   90.00
_cell.angle_gamma   90.00
#
_symmetry.space_group_name_H-M   'P 1'
#
loop_
_entity.id
_entity.type
_entity.pdbx_description
1 polymer ?
#
loop_
_entity_poly.entity_id
_entity_poly.type
_entity_poly.pdbx_seq_one_letter_code
_entity_poly.pdbx_strand_id
1 'polypeptide(L)'
;MLDLKQTNRMLRKLERFVDIIEPMIFEKVGEPGPVSAFATLERFHCIPEDSLFDPIEKGYKWGEEFGYCWFKTDFVVPDGLGGKDIFIRPHISGYEGTLWVDGVPYGNFSTKIVFTGHGNHYCDLLKKDAKAGEKIAIDLEYYAGHSYKGCHPTENNPLLTYDFSYEGIDICVKNYAIQEFYFDLRTLVQLVKNLPESSFRRASVINELEKVFKEIYQSPDDVDRDEFMAALERAKPYLKKALSVKNGDDAPKAVLIGHSHMDTAWLWHVGETVKKCARTYANQLALMDEYPEYKFIQSSSCHSDFLRRKYPDLFARIQQKVKEGRYEPNGGVWVECDCNITSGESMVRQFLWGQRFTRKYFDFTSNCFWLPDTFGYSAAIPQIMKGCCVDYFLTTKIDWNDTNTFPLDTFYWEGIDGTKVFTHFNRTHIWPDAEDLMTYVAGTPSNDHSCIKDKRVTDTRVISYGYGDG
;
A
#
# COMPACT_ATOMS: atom_id res chain seq x y z
N MET A 1 12.33 25.43 29.12
CA MET A 1 11.20 24.48 29.02
C MET A 1 9.98 25.29 28.61
N LEU A 2 9.30 24.89 27.57
CA LEU A 2 8.08 25.55 27.09
C LEU A 2 6.91 25.28 28.04
N ASP A 3 6.03 26.24 28.24
CA ASP A 3 4.73 25.98 28.87
C ASP A 3 3.78 25.16 27.96
N LEU A 4 2.64 24.72 28.47
CA LEU A 4 1.69 23.89 27.72
C LEU A 4 1.20 24.60 26.43
N LYS A 5 0.91 25.90 26.50
CA LYS A 5 0.42 26.68 25.34
C LYS A 5 1.52 26.82 24.27
N GLN A 6 2.76 27.06 24.69
CA GLN A 6 3.92 27.14 23.81
C GLN A 6 4.23 25.78 23.17
N THR A 7 4.17 24.70 23.95
CA THR A 7 4.34 23.32 23.46
C THR A 7 3.31 22.96 22.40
N ASN A 8 2.04 23.22 22.64
CA ASN A 8 0.96 22.96 21.67
C ASN A 8 1.11 23.81 20.38
N ARG A 9 1.62 25.05 20.51
CA ARG A 9 1.92 25.89 19.34
C ARG A 9 3.10 25.34 18.54
N MET A 10 4.15 24.88 19.20
CA MET A 10 5.29 24.24 18.56
C MET A 10 4.88 22.99 17.79
N LEU A 11 4.13 22.09 18.43
CA LEU A 11 3.66 20.85 17.79
C LEU A 11 2.85 21.12 16.52
N ARG A 12 1.91 22.07 16.56
CA ARG A 12 1.15 22.48 15.35
C ARG A 12 2.04 23.05 14.24
N LYS A 13 3.12 23.76 14.60
CA LYS A 13 4.08 24.26 13.61
C LYS A 13 4.92 23.14 13.01
N LEU A 14 5.32 22.15 13.81
CA LEU A 14 6.05 20.98 13.32
C LEU A 14 5.16 20.12 12.42
N GLU A 15 3.88 19.96 12.77
CA GLU A 15 2.91 19.28 11.92
C GLU A 15 2.77 19.98 10.56
N ARG A 16 2.56 21.30 10.55
CA ARG A 16 2.56 22.06 9.30
C ARG A 16 3.89 21.97 8.52
N PHE A 17 5.01 21.88 9.22
CA PHE A 17 6.31 21.75 8.59
C PHE A 17 6.46 20.39 7.88
N VAL A 18 5.86 19.31 8.41
CA VAL A 18 5.76 18.02 7.70
C VAL A 18 5.11 18.21 6.33
N ASP A 19 3.96 18.92 6.26
CA ASP A 19 3.26 19.18 4.99
C ASP A 19 4.09 20.04 4.02
N ILE A 20 4.90 20.96 4.57
CA ILE A 20 5.78 21.85 3.76
C ILE A 20 6.92 21.08 3.08
N ILE A 21 7.52 20.11 3.78
CA ILE A 21 8.68 19.38 3.24
C ILE A 21 8.29 18.16 2.40
N GLU A 22 7.06 17.66 2.51
CA GLU A 22 6.61 16.50 1.73
C GLU A 22 6.79 16.69 0.21
N PRO A 23 6.36 17.80 -0.42
CA PRO A 23 6.55 18.03 -1.85
C PRO A 23 8.02 18.10 -2.29
N MET A 24 8.94 18.39 -1.34
CA MET A 24 10.37 18.49 -1.62
C MET A 24 11.07 17.13 -1.71
N ILE A 25 10.36 16.02 -1.38
CA ILE A 25 10.89 14.66 -1.49
C ILE A 25 11.24 14.32 -2.94
N PHE A 26 10.42 14.75 -3.90
CA PHE A 26 10.66 14.53 -5.32
C PHE A 26 10.99 15.83 -6.03
N GLU A 27 12.16 15.86 -6.66
CA GLU A 27 12.66 17.01 -7.42
C GLU A 27 12.56 16.72 -8.91
N LYS A 28 11.87 17.59 -9.65
CA LYS A 28 11.82 17.52 -11.11
C LYS A 28 13.19 17.79 -11.70
N VAL A 29 13.66 16.89 -12.57
CA VAL A 29 14.96 17.01 -13.26
C VAL A 29 14.83 17.05 -14.77
N GLY A 30 13.62 16.79 -15.30
CA GLY A 30 13.36 16.83 -16.73
C GLY A 30 11.94 16.43 -17.08
N GLU A 31 11.74 16.27 -18.38
CA GLU A 31 10.52 15.72 -19.00
C GLU A 31 10.94 14.61 -19.96
N PRO A 32 10.07 13.62 -20.25
CA PRO A 32 10.35 12.60 -21.26
C PRO A 32 10.32 13.18 -22.66
N GLY A 33 10.59 12.34 -23.66
CA GLY A 33 10.44 12.66 -25.09
C GLY A 33 8.98 12.95 -25.50
N PRO A 34 8.73 13.10 -26.81
CA PRO A 34 7.37 13.31 -27.33
C PRO A 34 6.42 12.20 -26.85
N VAL A 35 5.18 12.58 -26.56
CA VAL A 35 4.17 11.64 -26.08
C VAL A 35 3.13 11.38 -27.16
N SER A 36 2.75 10.11 -27.31
CA SER A 36 1.64 9.68 -28.15
C SER A 36 0.59 8.99 -27.29
N ALA A 37 -0.69 9.02 -27.69
CA ALA A 37 -1.77 8.39 -26.96
C ALA A 37 -2.67 7.54 -27.86
N PHE A 38 -3.32 6.55 -27.23
CA PHE A 38 -4.32 5.68 -27.82
C PHE A 38 -5.45 5.42 -26.83
N ALA A 39 -6.64 5.97 -27.09
CA ALA A 39 -7.84 5.75 -26.29
C ALA A 39 -8.64 4.57 -26.86
N THR A 40 -9.16 3.68 -25.99
CA THR A 40 -9.85 2.46 -26.41
C THR A 40 -10.78 1.91 -25.32
N LEU A 41 -11.79 1.15 -25.73
CA LEU A 41 -12.60 0.31 -24.82
C LEU A 41 -12.07 -1.12 -24.71
N GLU A 42 -11.08 -1.50 -25.51
CA GLU A 42 -10.49 -2.83 -25.45
C GLU A 42 -9.50 -2.96 -24.28
N ARG A 43 -9.49 -4.15 -23.66
CA ARG A 43 -8.57 -4.52 -22.58
C ARG A 43 -7.34 -5.21 -23.13
N PHE A 44 -6.32 -4.45 -23.38
CA PHE A 44 -5.02 -4.99 -23.76
C PHE A 44 -4.29 -5.53 -22.53
N HIS A 45 -3.66 -6.68 -22.66
CA HIS A 45 -2.78 -7.29 -21.62
C HIS A 45 -1.29 -7.20 -21.99
N CYS A 46 -0.99 -6.50 -23.03
CA CYS A 46 0.33 -6.11 -23.52
C CYS A 46 0.22 -4.71 -24.11
N ILE A 47 1.35 -4.09 -24.36
CA ILE A 47 1.39 -2.77 -25.02
C ILE A 47 0.78 -2.89 -26.41
N PRO A 48 -0.16 -2.00 -26.78
CA PRO A 48 -0.73 -1.96 -28.13
C PRO A 48 0.32 -1.66 -29.23
N GLU A 49 0.01 -2.02 -30.48
CA GLU A 49 0.88 -1.75 -31.62
C GLU A 49 1.09 -0.25 -31.84
N ASP A 50 2.30 0.15 -32.20
CA ASP A 50 2.70 1.55 -32.38
C ASP A 50 1.83 2.31 -33.40
N SER A 51 1.29 1.61 -34.39
CA SER A 51 0.40 2.17 -35.42
C SER A 51 -0.92 2.72 -34.89
N LEU A 52 -1.30 2.40 -33.67
CA LEU A 52 -2.53 2.85 -33.00
C LEU A 52 -2.38 4.18 -32.27
N PHE A 53 -1.13 4.64 -32.05
CA PHE A 53 -0.86 5.82 -31.26
C PHE A 53 -0.74 7.09 -32.13
N ASP A 54 -1.44 8.13 -31.73
CA ASP A 54 -1.33 9.47 -32.31
C ASP A 54 -0.52 10.41 -31.41
N PRO A 55 0.34 11.28 -31.96
CA PRO A 55 1.04 12.31 -31.20
C PRO A 55 0.06 13.24 -30.48
N ILE A 56 0.37 13.59 -29.23
CA ILE A 56 -0.47 14.48 -28.43
C ILE A 56 0.33 15.61 -27.79
N GLU A 57 -0.37 16.67 -27.37
CA GLU A 57 0.16 17.79 -26.60
C GLU A 57 -0.55 17.92 -25.25
N LYS A 58 0.00 18.75 -24.35
CA LYS A 58 -0.65 19.11 -23.08
C LYS A 58 -2.07 19.64 -23.33
N GLY A 59 -3.02 19.20 -22.49
CA GLY A 59 -4.44 19.50 -22.67
C GLY A 59 -5.20 18.45 -23.49
N TYR A 60 -4.53 17.38 -23.98
CA TYR A 60 -5.23 16.28 -24.65
C TYR A 60 -6.30 15.69 -23.72
N LYS A 61 -7.53 15.56 -24.25
CA LYS A 61 -8.69 15.05 -23.53
C LYS A 61 -8.97 13.60 -23.87
N TRP A 62 -9.33 12.83 -22.85
CA TRP A 62 -9.71 11.44 -22.98
C TRP A 62 -10.72 11.08 -21.91
N GLY A 63 -11.32 9.92 -22.02
CA GLY A 63 -12.18 9.36 -20.99
C GLY A 63 -13.54 8.97 -21.56
N GLU A 64 -13.89 7.73 -21.29
CA GLU A 64 -15.18 7.13 -21.55
C GLU A 64 -15.41 6.08 -20.47
N GLU A 65 -16.66 5.85 -20.04
CA GLU A 65 -16.96 4.85 -19.05
C GLU A 65 -16.43 3.47 -19.47
N PHE A 66 -15.70 2.79 -18.58
CA PHE A 66 -14.93 1.56 -18.82
C PHE A 66 -13.76 1.70 -19.83
N GLY A 67 -13.45 2.92 -20.28
CA GLY A 67 -12.40 3.18 -21.23
C GLY A 67 -10.99 3.13 -20.64
N TYR A 68 -10.02 2.97 -21.51
CA TYR A 68 -8.59 3.03 -21.24
C TYR A 68 -7.94 4.06 -22.14
N CYS A 69 -6.86 4.67 -21.68
CA CYS A 69 -5.98 5.47 -22.52
C CYS A 69 -4.53 5.05 -22.27
N TRP A 70 -3.86 4.68 -23.32
CA TRP A 70 -2.44 4.40 -23.34
C TRP A 70 -1.66 5.64 -23.73
N PHE A 71 -0.58 5.93 -23.00
CA PHE A 71 0.37 7.01 -23.30
C PHE A 71 1.74 6.38 -23.48
N LYS A 72 2.40 6.71 -24.57
CA LYS A 72 3.71 6.16 -24.94
C LYS A 72 4.74 7.25 -25.09
N THR A 73 5.91 7.04 -24.49
CA THR A 73 7.05 7.95 -24.57
C THR A 73 8.35 7.20 -24.23
N ASP A 74 9.46 7.91 -24.22
CA ASP A 74 10.74 7.41 -23.74
C ASP A 74 11.52 8.48 -22.98
N PHE A 75 12.50 8.06 -22.23
CA PHE A 75 13.43 8.96 -21.54
C PHE A 75 14.87 8.50 -21.74
N VAL A 76 15.73 9.41 -22.19
CA VAL A 76 17.17 9.18 -22.28
C VAL A 76 17.82 9.84 -21.06
N VAL A 77 18.48 9.03 -20.24
CA VAL A 77 19.11 9.49 -18.99
C VAL A 77 20.26 10.46 -19.31
N PRO A 78 20.19 11.73 -18.90
CA PRO A 78 21.29 12.69 -19.07
C PRO A 78 22.55 12.30 -18.29
N ASP A 79 23.72 12.74 -18.71
CA ASP A 79 25.00 12.46 -18.06
C ASP A 79 24.98 12.82 -16.55
N GLY A 80 24.37 13.93 -16.17
CA GLY A 80 24.27 14.38 -14.79
C GLY A 80 23.35 13.55 -13.88
N LEU A 81 22.60 12.61 -14.45
CA LEU A 81 21.70 11.70 -13.72
C LEU A 81 22.23 10.25 -13.65
N GLY A 82 23.40 9.97 -14.23
CA GLY A 82 24.03 8.66 -14.11
C GLY A 82 24.28 8.26 -12.64
N GLY A 83 23.92 7.04 -12.26
CA GLY A 83 24.01 6.51 -10.90
C GLY A 83 22.90 6.97 -9.95
N LYS A 84 21.88 7.67 -10.44
CA LYS A 84 20.72 8.08 -9.64
C LYS A 84 19.52 7.16 -9.89
N ASP A 85 18.69 7.05 -8.86
CA ASP A 85 17.35 6.47 -9.00
C ASP A 85 16.43 7.50 -9.67
N ILE A 86 15.82 7.11 -10.78
CA ILE A 86 14.93 7.96 -11.58
C ILE A 86 13.49 7.60 -11.29
N PHE A 87 12.68 8.61 -11.04
CA PHE A 87 11.26 8.50 -10.75
C PHE A 87 10.44 9.20 -11.84
N ILE A 88 9.21 8.76 -12.01
CA ILE A 88 8.24 9.35 -12.94
C ILE A 88 7.02 9.86 -12.17
N ARG A 89 6.59 11.06 -12.52
CA ARG A 89 5.41 11.72 -11.97
C ARG A 89 4.50 12.16 -13.12
N PRO A 90 3.49 11.35 -13.50
CA PRO A 90 2.55 11.75 -14.51
C PRO A 90 1.52 12.76 -13.97
N HIS A 91 1.25 13.77 -14.74
CA HIS A 91 0.13 14.70 -14.56
C HIS A 91 -0.99 14.33 -15.53
N ILE A 92 -1.56 13.15 -15.30
CA ILE A 92 -2.61 12.56 -16.10
C ILE A 92 -3.77 12.24 -15.17
N SER A 93 -4.95 12.80 -15.45
CA SER A 93 -6.14 12.45 -14.73
C SER A 93 -6.73 11.13 -15.22
N GLY A 94 -7.34 10.37 -14.35
CA GLY A 94 -7.90 9.05 -14.56
C GLY A 94 -8.24 8.40 -13.23
N TYR A 95 -8.77 7.20 -13.23
CA TYR A 95 -9.12 6.49 -12.02
C TYR A 95 -7.92 5.72 -11.45
N GLU A 96 -7.28 4.91 -12.28
CA GLU A 96 -6.07 4.14 -11.96
C GLU A 96 -5.15 4.07 -13.17
N GLY A 97 -3.84 4.07 -12.96
CA GLY A 97 -2.86 3.96 -14.05
C GLY A 97 -1.83 2.86 -13.78
N THR A 98 -1.43 2.14 -14.82
CA THR A 98 -0.33 1.18 -14.79
C THR A 98 0.89 1.78 -15.45
N LEU A 99 2.02 1.76 -14.76
CA LEU A 99 3.33 2.06 -15.36
C LEU A 99 3.91 0.79 -15.98
N TRP A 100 4.32 0.88 -17.22
CA TRP A 100 5.10 -0.13 -17.93
C TRP A 100 6.48 0.43 -18.23
N VAL A 101 7.50 -0.33 -17.87
CA VAL A 101 8.90 0.03 -18.13
C VAL A 101 9.53 -1.06 -18.98
N ASP A 102 10.11 -0.67 -20.12
CA ASP A 102 10.73 -1.59 -21.05
C ASP A 102 9.83 -2.80 -21.40
N GLY A 103 8.53 -2.54 -21.55
CA GLY A 103 7.55 -3.53 -21.97
C GLY A 103 6.92 -4.39 -20.87
N VAL A 104 7.27 -4.18 -19.61
CA VAL A 104 6.76 -4.97 -18.47
C VAL A 104 5.98 -4.08 -17.49
N PRO A 105 4.82 -4.52 -16.95
CA PRO A 105 4.13 -3.80 -15.88
C PRO A 105 5.07 -3.66 -14.67
N TYR A 106 5.25 -2.42 -14.20
CA TYR A 106 6.27 -2.12 -13.21
C TYR A 106 5.72 -1.43 -11.95
N GLY A 107 4.79 -0.50 -12.10
CA GLY A 107 4.20 0.24 -11.00
C GLY A 107 2.78 0.69 -11.29
N ASN A 108 2.20 1.52 -10.42
CA ASN A 108 0.88 2.08 -10.65
C ASN A 108 0.75 3.51 -10.15
N PHE A 109 -0.26 4.20 -10.66
CA PHE A 109 -0.72 5.50 -10.18
C PHE A 109 -2.20 5.41 -9.84
N SER A 110 -2.59 6.04 -8.74
CA SER A 110 -3.99 6.10 -8.34
C SER A 110 -4.36 7.53 -7.99
N THR A 111 -5.42 8.02 -8.62
CA THR A 111 -6.10 9.26 -8.24
C THR A 111 -7.33 8.98 -7.39
N LYS A 112 -7.58 7.72 -7.08
CA LYS A 112 -8.67 7.26 -6.23
C LYS A 112 -8.63 7.95 -4.88
N ILE A 113 -9.67 8.69 -4.57
CA ILE A 113 -9.84 9.32 -3.25
C ILE A 113 -10.33 8.25 -2.30
N VAL A 114 -9.56 7.97 -1.26
CA VAL A 114 -10.00 7.20 -0.10
C VAL A 114 -10.37 8.14 1.04
N PHE A 115 -11.24 7.69 1.93
CA PHE A 115 -11.77 8.51 3.04
C PHE A 115 -10.71 9.16 3.92
N THR A 116 -9.55 8.55 4.03
CA THR A 116 -8.45 9.02 4.86
C THR A 116 -7.54 10.03 4.16
N GLY A 117 -7.78 10.35 2.89
CA GLY A 117 -6.91 11.22 2.09
C GLY A 117 -5.57 10.60 1.68
N HIS A 118 -5.37 9.30 1.91
CA HIS A 118 -4.11 8.60 1.67
C HIS A 118 -4.10 7.76 0.38
N GLY A 119 -5.05 7.95 -0.52
CA GLY A 119 -5.22 7.10 -1.71
C GLY A 119 -4.41 7.51 -2.93
N ASN A 120 -3.65 8.59 -2.87
CA ASN A 120 -2.93 9.08 -4.04
C ASN A 120 -1.52 8.52 -4.11
N HIS A 121 -1.28 7.66 -5.10
CA HIS A 121 0.05 7.32 -5.53
C HIS A 121 0.38 8.13 -6.80
N TYR A 122 1.29 9.07 -6.70
CA TYR A 122 1.53 10.09 -7.74
C TYR A 122 2.93 10.08 -8.34
N CYS A 123 3.85 9.32 -7.76
CA CYS A 123 5.24 9.25 -8.23
C CYS A 123 5.79 7.84 -7.98
N ASP A 124 6.37 7.21 -8.99
CA ASP A 124 6.87 5.84 -8.90
C ASP A 124 8.29 5.71 -9.43
N LEU A 125 9.00 4.69 -8.96
CA LEU A 125 10.34 4.38 -9.43
C LEU A 125 10.30 3.94 -10.90
N LEU A 126 10.99 4.68 -11.76
CA LEU A 126 11.15 4.35 -13.18
C LEU A 126 12.36 3.45 -13.41
N LYS A 127 13.48 3.80 -12.80
CA LYS A 127 14.74 3.05 -12.93
C LYS A 127 15.63 3.26 -11.73
N LYS A 128 16.13 2.18 -11.14
CA LYS A 128 17.14 2.20 -10.10
C LYS A 128 18.55 2.24 -10.71
N ASP A 129 19.45 3.05 -10.14
CA ASP A 129 20.85 3.16 -10.55
C ASP A 129 20.98 3.35 -12.08
N ALA A 130 20.26 4.32 -12.63
CA ALA A 130 20.17 4.56 -14.07
C ALA A 130 21.53 4.94 -14.67
N LYS A 131 21.84 4.45 -15.87
CA LYS A 131 23.11 4.74 -16.55
C LYS A 131 22.95 5.94 -17.48
N ALA A 132 23.96 6.83 -17.50
CA ALA A 132 23.99 7.92 -18.46
C ALA A 132 23.90 7.40 -19.90
N GLY A 133 23.04 8.03 -20.71
CA GLY A 133 22.74 7.63 -22.08
C GLY A 133 21.79 6.43 -22.20
N GLU A 134 21.37 5.81 -21.11
CA GLU A 134 20.36 4.74 -21.14
C GLU A 134 19.02 5.27 -21.62
N LYS A 135 18.42 4.58 -22.58
CA LYS A 135 17.07 4.86 -23.06
C LYS A 135 16.08 3.95 -22.34
N ILE A 136 15.08 4.52 -21.71
CA ILE A 136 14.03 3.82 -20.97
C ILE A 136 12.72 4.00 -21.74
N ALA A 137 12.10 2.92 -22.17
CA ALA A 137 10.77 2.96 -22.79
C ALA A 137 9.71 3.05 -21.68
N ILE A 138 8.75 3.96 -21.85
CA ILE A 138 7.72 4.26 -20.88
C ILE A 138 6.36 4.17 -21.56
N ASP A 139 5.52 3.29 -21.06
CA ASP A 139 4.11 3.23 -21.42
C ASP A 139 3.26 3.36 -20.16
N LEU A 140 2.18 4.14 -20.25
CA LEU A 140 1.24 4.35 -19.16
C LEU A 140 -0.15 3.94 -19.65
N GLU A 141 -0.78 3.02 -18.94
CA GLU A 141 -2.15 2.61 -19.21
C GLU A 141 -3.05 3.18 -18.13
N TYR A 142 -3.90 4.14 -18.46
CA TYR A 142 -4.88 4.71 -17.54
C TYR A 142 -6.27 4.14 -17.78
N TYR A 143 -6.97 3.81 -16.71
CA TYR A 143 -8.35 3.39 -16.69
C TYR A 143 -9.26 4.55 -16.29
N ALA A 144 -10.32 4.77 -17.05
CA ALA A 144 -11.28 5.85 -16.80
C ALA A 144 -12.22 5.57 -15.62
N GLY A 145 -12.30 4.31 -15.19
CA GLY A 145 -13.26 3.91 -14.17
C GLY A 145 -14.67 3.70 -14.71
N HIS A 146 -15.60 3.56 -13.79
CA HIS A 146 -17.03 3.44 -14.08
C HIS A 146 -17.83 3.95 -12.89
N SER A 147 -19.09 4.30 -13.10
CA SER A 147 -19.97 4.85 -12.08
C SER A 147 -21.06 3.84 -11.69
N TYR A 148 -21.22 3.59 -10.39
CA TYR A 148 -22.36 2.88 -9.86
C TYR A 148 -23.13 3.81 -8.93
N LYS A 149 -24.36 4.16 -9.32
CA LYS A 149 -25.22 5.03 -8.50
C LYS A 149 -25.58 4.33 -7.20
N GLY A 150 -25.39 5.02 -6.09
CA GLY A 150 -25.75 4.50 -4.77
C GLY A 150 -24.78 3.46 -4.21
N CYS A 151 -23.59 3.29 -4.77
CA CYS A 151 -22.57 2.35 -4.30
C CYS A 151 -21.30 3.08 -3.88
N HIS A 152 -20.79 2.72 -2.71
CA HIS A 152 -19.47 3.09 -2.25
C HIS A 152 -18.38 2.39 -3.15
N PRO A 153 -17.29 3.04 -3.54
CA PRO A 153 -16.82 4.39 -3.19
C PRO A 153 -17.47 5.52 -4.00
N THR A 154 -18.36 5.21 -4.92
CA THR A 154 -18.96 6.19 -5.83
C THR A 154 -20.02 7.09 -5.16
N GLU A 155 -20.56 6.70 -4.00
CA GLU A 155 -21.51 7.53 -3.26
C GLU A 155 -20.93 8.87 -2.82
N ASN A 156 -19.65 8.93 -2.53
CA ASN A 156 -18.95 10.14 -2.11
C ASN A 156 -18.12 10.77 -3.23
N ASN A 157 -18.07 10.14 -4.40
CA ASN A 157 -17.56 10.74 -5.61
C ASN A 157 -18.74 11.33 -6.40
N PRO A 158 -18.71 12.61 -6.75
CA PRO A 158 -19.59 13.09 -7.79
C PRO A 158 -19.39 12.18 -9.01
N LEU A 159 -20.46 11.82 -9.69
CA LEU A 159 -20.43 10.99 -10.89
C LEU A 159 -19.20 11.32 -11.71
N LEU A 160 -18.37 10.34 -12.02
CA LEU A 160 -17.21 10.54 -12.87
C LEU A 160 -17.68 11.17 -14.17
N THR A 161 -17.12 12.31 -14.50
CA THR A 161 -17.50 13.02 -15.73
C THR A 161 -16.81 12.46 -16.96
N TYR A 162 -15.82 11.57 -16.76
CA TYR A 162 -14.95 11.02 -17.81
C TYR A 162 -14.27 12.08 -18.67
N ASP A 163 -14.11 13.30 -18.12
CA ASP A 163 -13.37 14.41 -18.74
C ASP A 163 -11.96 14.48 -18.15
N PHE A 164 -11.15 13.52 -18.57
CA PHE A 164 -9.76 13.42 -18.13
C PHE A 164 -8.83 14.13 -19.10
N SER A 165 -7.65 14.53 -18.60
CA SER A 165 -6.65 15.24 -19.40
C SER A 165 -5.24 14.75 -19.14
N TYR A 166 -4.40 14.90 -20.15
CA TYR A 166 -2.96 14.79 -20.08
C TYR A 166 -2.37 16.20 -19.94
N GLU A 167 -1.68 16.48 -18.82
CA GLU A 167 -1.05 17.78 -18.54
C GLU A 167 0.48 17.70 -18.53
N GLY A 168 1.03 16.52 -18.80
CA GLY A 168 2.48 16.30 -18.88
C GLY A 168 2.97 15.17 -18.01
N ILE A 169 4.28 14.95 -18.06
CA ILE A 169 5.00 13.97 -17.24
C ILE A 169 6.28 14.62 -16.76
N ASP A 170 6.53 14.57 -15.46
CA ASP A 170 7.80 14.97 -14.87
C ASP A 170 8.68 13.75 -14.63
N ILE A 171 9.97 13.88 -14.94
CA ILE A 171 11.02 12.98 -14.52
C ILE A 171 11.65 13.58 -13.27
N CYS A 172 11.76 12.78 -12.21
CA CYS A 172 12.16 13.24 -10.90
C CYS A 172 13.33 12.41 -10.35
N VAL A 173 14.05 13.00 -9.40
CA VAL A 173 14.92 12.29 -8.46
C VAL A 173 14.37 12.44 -7.06
N LYS A 174 14.64 11.45 -6.20
CA LYS A 174 14.21 11.46 -4.81
C LYS A 174 15.29 12.04 -3.92
N ASN A 175 14.93 12.98 -3.06
CA ASN A 175 15.78 13.47 -2.00
C ASN A 175 15.58 12.59 -0.75
N TYR A 176 16.41 11.57 -0.60
CA TYR A 176 16.34 10.62 0.51
C TYR A 176 16.57 11.28 1.88
N ALA A 177 17.35 12.35 1.97
CA ALA A 177 17.57 13.06 3.23
C ALA A 177 16.30 13.76 3.72
N ILE A 178 15.56 14.41 2.80
CA ILE A 178 14.26 15.02 3.10
C ILE A 178 13.23 13.93 3.43
N GLN A 179 13.20 12.84 2.67
CA GLN A 179 12.27 11.73 2.91
C GLN A 179 12.47 11.13 4.32
N GLU A 180 13.73 10.86 4.70
CA GLU A 180 14.04 10.33 6.03
C GLU A 180 13.62 11.32 7.13
N PHE A 181 13.94 12.60 6.98
CA PHE A 181 13.55 13.63 7.94
C PHE A 181 12.02 13.76 8.05
N TYR A 182 11.31 13.72 6.92
CA TYR A 182 9.85 13.76 6.86
C TYR A 182 9.21 12.63 7.66
N PHE A 183 9.60 11.38 7.41
CA PHE A 183 9.02 10.24 8.10
C PHE A 183 9.38 10.22 9.59
N ASP A 184 10.62 10.55 9.95
CA ASP A 184 11.06 10.61 11.34
C ASP A 184 10.26 11.67 12.13
N LEU A 185 10.13 12.88 11.57
CA LEU A 185 9.40 13.97 12.20
C LEU A 185 7.89 13.67 12.30
N ARG A 186 7.28 13.21 11.20
CA ARG A 186 5.87 12.81 11.14
C ARG A 186 5.55 11.76 12.21
N THR A 187 6.36 10.71 12.29
CA THR A 187 6.20 9.63 13.27
C THR A 187 6.22 10.16 14.71
N LEU A 188 7.15 11.04 15.05
CA LEU A 188 7.25 11.59 16.40
C LEU A 188 6.13 12.58 16.73
N VAL A 189 5.68 13.37 15.76
CA VAL A 189 4.54 14.28 15.94
C VAL A 189 3.25 13.47 16.17
N GLN A 190 2.99 12.45 15.37
CA GLN A 190 1.85 11.54 15.57
C GLN A 190 1.93 10.81 16.91
N LEU A 191 3.11 10.30 17.28
CA LEU A 191 3.32 9.62 18.57
C LEU A 191 2.98 10.53 19.75
N VAL A 192 3.44 11.79 19.75
CA VAL A 192 3.13 12.76 20.83
C VAL A 192 1.64 13.04 20.95
N LYS A 193 0.91 13.10 19.83
CA LYS A 193 -0.54 13.31 19.84
C LYS A 193 -1.31 12.17 20.51
N ASN A 194 -0.85 10.95 20.31
CA ASN A 194 -1.53 9.73 20.72
C ASN A 194 -1.08 9.18 22.09
N LEU A 195 0.06 9.65 22.63
CA LEU A 195 0.49 9.29 23.98
C LEU A 195 -0.25 10.08 25.05
N PRO A 196 -0.59 9.46 26.21
CA PRO A 196 -1.18 10.15 27.36
C PRO A 196 -0.33 11.35 27.82
N GLU A 197 -0.96 12.42 28.25
CA GLU A 197 -0.26 13.64 28.74
C GLU A 197 0.65 13.34 29.94
N SER A 198 0.28 12.37 30.78
CA SER A 198 1.07 11.91 31.93
C SER A 198 2.26 11.04 31.57
N SER A 199 2.45 10.70 30.28
CA SER A 199 3.50 9.80 29.83
C SER A 199 4.89 10.45 29.89
N PHE A 200 5.85 9.85 30.57
CA PHE A 200 7.27 10.24 30.51
C PHE A 200 7.82 10.14 29.10
N ARG A 201 7.37 9.14 28.32
CA ARG A 201 7.75 9.00 26.91
C ARG A 201 7.34 10.23 26.10
N ARG A 202 6.09 10.68 26.25
CA ARG A 202 5.58 11.90 25.60
C ARG A 202 6.44 13.11 25.94
N ALA A 203 6.75 13.32 27.24
CA ALA A 203 7.58 14.43 27.67
C ALA A 203 9.00 14.36 27.08
N SER A 204 9.60 13.17 27.04
CA SER A 204 10.92 12.95 26.46
C SER A 204 10.95 13.27 24.97
N VAL A 205 9.94 12.84 24.18
CA VAL A 205 9.85 13.16 22.76
C VAL A 205 9.66 14.65 22.53
N ILE A 206 8.80 15.32 23.32
CA ILE A 206 8.61 16.78 23.25
C ILE A 206 9.93 17.55 23.48
N ASN A 207 10.77 17.09 24.41
CA ASN A 207 12.07 17.72 24.67
C ASN A 207 13.02 17.62 23.46
N GLU A 208 13.01 16.51 22.73
CA GLU A 208 13.82 16.40 21.50
C GLU A 208 13.19 17.21 20.35
N LEU A 209 11.86 17.21 20.20
CA LEU A 209 11.15 18.02 19.22
C LEU A 209 11.35 19.54 19.45
N GLU A 210 11.51 19.99 20.71
CA GLU A 210 11.86 21.39 21.01
C GLU A 210 13.24 21.76 20.43
N LYS A 211 14.20 20.82 20.44
CA LYS A 211 15.53 21.04 19.84
C LYS A 211 15.45 21.08 18.32
N VAL A 212 14.72 20.12 17.71
CA VAL A 212 14.42 20.13 16.27
C VAL A 212 13.83 21.48 15.85
N PHE A 213 12.81 21.95 16.58
CA PHE A 213 12.12 23.21 16.28
C PHE A 213 13.05 24.43 16.31
N LYS A 214 14.11 24.39 17.11
CA LYS A 214 15.10 25.47 17.21
C LYS A 214 16.13 25.47 16.08
N GLU A 215 16.39 24.30 15.48
CA GLU A 215 17.35 24.15 14.38
C GLU A 215 16.75 24.47 13.02
N ILE A 216 15.47 24.12 12.80
CA ILE A 216 14.84 24.20 11.48
C ILE A 216 14.30 25.61 11.19
N TYR A 217 14.30 25.98 9.92
CA TYR A 217 13.57 27.12 9.39
C TYR A 217 12.10 26.72 9.13
N GLN A 218 11.17 27.65 9.35
CA GLN A 218 9.74 27.33 9.22
C GLN A 218 9.24 27.34 7.77
N SER A 219 10.02 27.94 6.86
CA SER A 219 9.81 27.91 5.42
C SER A 219 11.12 27.64 4.71
N PRO A 220 11.12 26.83 3.63
CA PRO A 220 12.32 26.67 2.78
C PRO A 220 12.75 27.97 2.09
N ASP A 221 11.86 28.97 1.98
CA ASP A 221 12.15 30.27 1.37
C ASP A 221 12.80 31.28 2.34
N ASP A 222 12.94 30.93 3.62
CA ASP A 222 13.54 31.82 4.63
C ASP A 222 15.07 31.95 4.48
N VAL A 223 15.70 30.98 3.81
CA VAL A 223 17.16 30.88 3.60
C VAL A 223 17.46 30.22 2.25
N ASP A 224 18.72 30.22 1.84
CA ASP A 224 19.12 29.43 0.67
C ASP A 224 18.98 27.92 0.92
N ARG A 225 18.93 27.15 -0.19
CA ARG A 225 18.70 25.71 -0.15
C ARG A 225 19.76 24.94 0.66
N ASP A 226 21.02 25.37 0.54
CA ASP A 226 22.13 24.66 1.21
C ASP A 226 22.03 24.82 2.72
N GLU A 227 21.75 26.04 3.21
CA GLU A 227 21.51 26.28 4.63
C GLU A 227 20.23 25.59 5.12
N PHE A 228 19.15 25.57 4.32
CA PHE A 228 17.94 24.82 4.67
C PHE A 228 18.26 23.33 4.89
N MET A 229 18.98 22.69 3.96
CA MET A 229 19.39 21.31 4.07
C MET A 229 20.35 21.07 5.25
N ALA A 230 21.30 21.98 5.48
CA ALA A 230 22.20 21.90 6.63
C ALA A 230 21.44 21.99 7.97
N ALA A 231 20.38 22.79 8.05
CA ALA A 231 19.51 22.87 9.22
C ALA A 231 18.78 21.55 9.50
N LEU A 232 18.25 20.88 8.46
CA LEU A 232 17.67 19.54 8.62
C LEU A 232 18.67 18.52 9.13
N GLU A 233 19.90 18.52 8.58
CA GLU A 233 20.95 17.61 9.03
C GLU A 233 21.39 17.89 10.49
N ARG A 234 21.42 19.15 10.94
CA ARG A 234 21.69 19.50 12.36
C ARG A 234 20.56 19.01 13.29
N ALA A 235 19.30 19.02 12.81
CA ALA A 235 18.14 18.60 13.57
C ALA A 235 17.96 17.07 13.64
N LYS A 236 18.40 16.34 12.62
CA LYS A 236 18.24 14.88 12.47
C LYS A 236 18.71 14.05 13.70
N PRO A 237 19.84 14.34 14.36
CA PRO A 237 20.27 13.59 15.55
C PRO A 237 19.24 13.60 16.69
N TYR A 238 18.46 14.67 16.85
CA TYR A 238 17.43 14.75 17.88
C TYR A 238 16.24 13.83 17.57
N LEU A 239 15.84 13.74 16.29
CA LEU A 239 14.81 12.80 15.83
C LEU A 239 15.28 11.36 16.05
N LYS A 240 16.48 11.01 15.60
CA LYS A 240 17.06 9.67 15.76
C LYS A 240 17.18 9.26 17.24
N LYS A 241 17.55 10.18 18.11
CA LYS A 241 17.61 9.94 19.55
C LYS A 241 16.23 9.60 20.11
N ALA A 242 15.19 10.33 19.73
CA ALA A 242 13.84 10.08 20.18
C ALA A 242 13.29 8.73 19.67
N LEU A 243 13.58 8.36 18.42
CA LEU A 243 13.19 7.10 17.78
C LEU A 243 13.97 5.88 18.32
N SER A 244 15.21 6.05 18.73
CA SER A 244 16.07 4.94 19.20
C SER A 244 15.70 4.40 20.59
N VAL A 245 14.85 5.10 21.34
CA VAL A 245 14.42 4.64 22.66
C VAL A 245 13.52 3.42 22.55
N LYS A 246 13.97 2.30 23.09
CA LYS A 246 13.21 1.04 23.10
C LYS A 246 11.98 1.14 24.01
N ASN A 247 10.93 0.45 23.61
CA ASN A 247 9.77 0.25 24.46
C ASN A 247 10.11 -0.71 25.63
N GLY A 248 9.32 -0.67 26.70
CA GLY A 248 9.42 -1.65 27.78
C GLY A 248 9.03 -3.08 27.32
N ASP A 249 9.42 -4.08 28.08
CA ASP A 249 9.14 -5.48 27.75
C ASP A 249 7.64 -5.82 27.76
N ASP A 250 6.84 -5.01 28.43
CA ASP A 250 5.38 -5.09 28.53
C ASP A 250 4.65 -4.30 27.43
N ALA A 251 5.38 -3.66 26.52
CA ALA A 251 4.77 -2.92 25.42
C ALA A 251 4.17 -3.88 24.39
N PRO A 252 2.98 -3.56 23.85
CA PRO A 252 2.37 -4.36 22.81
C PRO A 252 3.21 -4.33 21.52
N LYS A 253 3.10 -5.40 20.74
CA LYS A 253 3.88 -5.63 19.51
C LYS A 253 2.98 -5.66 18.29
N ALA A 254 3.41 -5.02 17.22
CA ALA A 254 2.80 -5.12 15.89
C ALA A 254 3.68 -5.98 14.97
N VAL A 255 3.07 -6.97 14.32
CA VAL A 255 3.68 -7.67 13.18
C VAL A 255 3.09 -7.07 11.91
N LEU A 256 3.90 -6.33 11.17
CA LEU A 256 3.48 -5.60 9.99
C LEU A 256 3.73 -6.43 8.73
N ILE A 257 2.70 -6.56 7.87
CA ILE A 257 2.83 -7.19 6.57
C ILE A 257 1.99 -6.42 5.53
N GLY A 258 2.58 -6.17 4.35
CA GLY A 258 1.85 -5.61 3.23
C GLY A 258 0.78 -6.59 2.74
N HIS A 259 -0.42 -6.10 2.51
CA HIS A 259 -1.54 -6.86 1.94
C HIS A 259 -2.49 -5.93 1.20
N SER A 260 -3.06 -6.41 0.12
CA SER A 260 -4.16 -5.77 -0.57
C SER A 260 -5.22 -6.85 -0.83
N HIS A 261 -6.27 -6.87 -0.02
CA HIS A 261 -7.47 -7.62 -0.35
C HIS A 261 -8.00 -7.16 -1.71
N MET A 262 -8.44 -8.11 -2.53
CA MET A 262 -8.99 -7.79 -3.84
C MET A 262 -10.15 -8.71 -4.15
N ASP A 263 -11.31 -8.12 -4.31
CA ASP A 263 -12.49 -8.84 -4.81
C ASP A 263 -12.23 -9.37 -6.21
N THR A 264 -12.48 -10.67 -6.42
CA THR A 264 -12.34 -11.30 -7.74
C THR A 264 -13.42 -10.82 -8.72
N ALA A 265 -14.51 -10.34 -8.20
CA ALA A 265 -15.52 -9.51 -8.86
C ALA A 265 -16.36 -8.83 -7.77
N TRP A 266 -16.73 -7.60 -7.95
CA TRP A 266 -17.59 -6.84 -7.02
C TRP A 266 -18.43 -5.81 -7.80
N LEU A 267 -18.09 -4.53 -7.73
CA LEU A 267 -18.66 -3.48 -8.57
C LEU A 267 -18.01 -3.46 -9.98
N TRP A 268 -17.22 -4.43 -10.30
CA TRP A 268 -16.55 -4.66 -11.59
C TRP A 268 -16.56 -6.16 -11.92
N HIS A 269 -16.32 -6.48 -13.18
CA HIS A 269 -16.28 -7.87 -13.63
C HIS A 269 -14.83 -8.44 -13.61
N VAL A 270 -14.70 -9.77 -13.71
CA VAL A 270 -13.42 -10.49 -13.64
C VAL A 270 -12.35 -9.96 -14.60
N GLY A 271 -12.75 -9.46 -15.78
CA GLY A 271 -11.79 -8.87 -16.73
C GLY A 271 -11.05 -7.65 -16.17
N GLU A 272 -11.73 -6.83 -15.35
CA GLU A 272 -11.10 -5.72 -14.64
C GLU A 272 -10.25 -6.21 -13.47
N THR A 273 -10.65 -7.28 -12.78
CA THR A 273 -9.82 -7.91 -11.74
C THR A 273 -8.45 -8.32 -12.28
N VAL A 274 -8.39 -8.87 -13.50
CA VAL A 274 -7.10 -9.22 -14.13
C VAL A 274 -6.19 -8.00 -14.28
N LYS A 275 -6.78 -6.83 -14.63
CA LYS A 275 -6.06 -5.55 -14.71
C LYS A 275 -5.62 -5.04 -13.34
N LYS A 276 -6.52 -5.08 -12.35
CA LYS A 276 -6.22 -4.72 -10.96
C LYS A 276 -5.08 -5.56 -10.39
N CYS A 277 -5.08 -6.88 -10.64
CA CYS A 277 -3.98 -7.76 -10.25
C CYS A 277 -2.64 -7.30 -10.85
N ALA A 278 -2.62 -6.93 -12.13
CA ALA A 278 -1.40 -6.46 -12.76
C ALA A 278 -0.90 -5.16 -12.13
N ARG A 279 -1.78 -4.17 -11.91
CA ARG A 279 -1.45 -2.90 -11.27
C ARG A 279 -0.93 -3.11 -9.84
N THR A 280 -1.71 -3.78 -9.01
CA THR A 280 -1.38 -3.99 -7.61
C THR A 280 -0.07 -4.73 -7.44
N TYR A 281 0.10 -5.87 -8.11
CA TYR A 281 1.29 -6.70 -7.86
C TYR A 281 2.55 -6.15 -8.55
N ALA A 282 2.43 -5.41 -9.67
CA ALA A 282 3.53 -4.64 -10.21
C ALA A 282 4.05 -3.60 -9.20
N ASN A 283 3.12 -2.85 -8.58
CA ASN A 283 3.46 -1.89 -7.54
C ASN A 283 4.12 -2.53 -6.32
N GLN A 284 3.61 -3.68 -5.84
CA GLN A 284 4.21 -4.39 -4.70
C GLN A 284 5.64 -4.84 -5.01
N LEU A 285 5.91 -5.27 -6.23
CA LEU A 285 7.25 -5.64 -6.67
C LEU A 285 8.18 -4.43 -6.77
N ALA A 286 7.69 -3.30 -7.27
CA ALA A 286 8.45 -2.05 -7.31
C ALA A 286 8.83 -1.58 -5.89
N LEU A 287 7.89 -1.64 -4.93
CA LEU A 287 8.17 -1.36 -3.53
C LEU A 287 9.20 -2.33 -2.92
N MET A 288 9.20 -3.61 -3.31
CA MET A 288 10.23 -4.56 -2.90
C MET A 288 11.60 -4.23 -3.50
N ASP A 289 11.65 -3.68 -4.69
CA ASP A 289 12.91 -3.25 -5.31
C ASP A 289 13.46 -1.97 -4.64
N GLU A 290 12.59 -1.08 -4.19
CA GLU A 290 12.97 0.14 -3.48
C GLU A 290 13.30 -0.11 -1.99
N TYR A 291 12.48 -0.92 -1.27
CA TYR A 291 12.60 -1.19 0.16
C TYR A 291 12.94 -2.66 0.42
N PRO A 292 14.19 -3.00 0.75
CA PRO A 292 14.63 -4.39 0.94
C PRO A 292 13.91 -5.14 2.06
N GLU A 293 13.43 -4.45 3.09
CA GLU A 293 12.69 -5.01 4.23
C GLU A 293 11.21 -5.28 3.95
N TYR A 294 10.66 -4.72 2.87
CA TYR A 294 9.25 -4.83 2.55
C TYR A 294 8.84 -6.26 2.19
N LYS A 295 7.78 -6.75 2.83
CA LYS A 295 7.17 -8.05 2.59
C LYS A 295 5.68 -7.89 2.30
N PHE A 296 5.17 -8.75 1.43
CA PHE A 296 3.78 -8.75 1.01
C PHE A 296 3.19 -10.15 1.04
N ILE A 297 1.94 -10.28 1.49
CA ILE A 297 1.18 -11.53 1.43
C ILE A 297 0.04 -11.42 0.42
N GLN A 298 -0.17 -12.50 -0.32
CA GLN A 298 -1.25 -12.63 -1.30
C GLN A 298 -2.09 -13.88 -0.98
N SER A 299 -3.40 -13.69 -0.87
CA SER A 299 -4.34 -14.67 -0.35
C SER A 299 -4.98 -15.58 -1.39
N SER A 300 -5.16 -15.10 -2.65
CA SER A 300 -5.92 -15.79 -3.69
C SER A 300 -5.05 -16.34 -4.81
N SER A 301 -4.93 -17.67 -4.92
CA SER A 301 -4.14 -18.32 -5.98
C SER A 301 -4.65 -18.01 -7.39
N CYS A 302 -5.95 -17.77 -7.58
CA CYS A 302 -6.52 -17.42 -8.88
C CYS A 302 -5.98 -16.09 -9.43
N HIS A 303 -5.68 -15.11 -8.57
CA HIS A 303 -5.08 -13.84 -8.99
C HIS A 303 -3.68 -14.06 -9.57
N SER A 304 -2.89 -14.93 -8.93
CA SER A 304 -1.58 -15.34 -9.48
C SER A 304 -1.72 -16.11 -10.79
N ASP A 305 -2.78 -16.92 -10.97
CA ASP A 305 -3.04 -17.62 -12.23
C ASP A 305 -3.45 -16.65 -13.36
N PHE A 306 -4.19 -15.58 -13.04
CA PHE A 306 -4.46 -14.52 -14.02
C PHE A 306 -3.16 -13.90 -14.54
N LEU A 307 -2.24 -13.57 -13.65
CA LEU A 307 -0.93 -13.02 -14.04
C LEU A 307 -0.10 -14.02 -14.85
N ARG A 308 -0.03 -15.28 -14.41
CA ARG A 308 0.66 -16.33 -15.14
C ARG A 308 0.21 -16.45 -16.60
N ARG A 309 -1.10 -16.30 -16.84
CA ARG A 309 -1.70 -16.42 -18.19
C ARG A 309 -1.60 -15.15 -19.02
N LYS A 310 -1.71 -13.98 -18.40
CA LYS A 310 -1.85 -12.69 -19.09
C LYS A 310 -0.63 -11.79 -18.99
N TYR A 311 0.20 -11.96 -17.95
CA TYR A 311 1.38 -11.15 -17.66
C TYR A 311 2.55 -12.05 -17.20
N PRO A 312 3.07 -12.93 -18.07
CA PRO A 312 4.04 -13.96 -17.68
C PRO A 312 5.34 -13.37 -17.10
N ASP A 313 5.80 -12.21 -17.58
CA ASP A 313 7.00 -11.55 -17.08
C ASP A 313 6.80 -11.04 -15.64
N LEU A 314 5.63 -10.45 -15.36
CA LEU A 314 5.25 -10.05 -14.01
C LEU A 314 5.17 -11.27 -13.08
N PHE A 315 4.58 -12.36 -13.55
CA PHE A 315 4.50 -13.62 -12.79
C PHE A 315 5.89 -14.19 -12.47
N ALA A 316 6.83 -14.13 -13.42
CA ALA A 316 8.22 -14.57 -13.20
C ALA A 316 8.92 -13.72 -12.11
N ARG A 317 8.69 -12.41 -12.08
CA ARG A 317 9.19 -11.53 -11.01
C ARG A 317 8.59 -11.91 -9.65
N ILE A 318 7.29 -12.23 -9.58
CA ILE A 318 6.65 -12.74 -8.35
C ILE A 318 7.32 -14.02 -7.89
N GLN A 319 7.55 -15.00 -8.79
CA GLN A 319 8.22 -16.24 -8.43
C GLN A 319 9.63 -16.01 -7.84
N GLN A 320 10.35 -15.00 -8.34
CA GLN A 320 11.64 -14.62 -7.78
C GLN A 320 11.48 -14.07 -6.35
N LYS A 321 10.51 -13.17 -6.11
CA LYS A 321 10.27 -12.61 -4.77
C LYS A 321 9.75 -13.65 -3.76
N VAL A 322 9.03 -14.67 -4.22
CA VAL A 322 8.67 -15.83 -3.39
C VAL A 322 9.91 -16.60 -2.94
N LYS A 323 10.86 -16.88 -3.85
CA LYS A 323 12.13 -17.54 -3.51
C LYS A 323 12.99 -16.71 -2.54
N GLU A 324 12.93 -15.40 -2.62
CA GLU A 324 13.59 -14.47 -1.70
C GLU A 324 12.90 -14.40 -0.33
N GLY A 325 11.73 -15.01 -0.14
CA GLY A 325 10.94 -14.95 1.09
C GLY A 325 10.32 -13.57 1.37
N ARG A 326 10.09 -12.78 0.32
CA ARG A 326 9.55 -11.42 0.39
C ARG A 326 8.11 -11.31 -0.11
N TYR A 327 7.68 -12.21 -0.96
CA TYR A 327 6.30 -12.36 -1.42
C TYR A 327 5.78 -13.71 -0.94
N GLU A 328 4.70 -13.73 -0.16
CA GLU A 328 4.16 -14.93 0.48
C GLU A 328 2.79 -15.28 -0.14
N PRO A 329 2.67 -16.35 -0.95
CA PRO A 329 1.41 -16.81 -1.52
C PRO A 329 0.65 -17.70 -0.51
N ASN A 330 0.19 -17.13 0.60
CA ASN A 330 -0.29 -17.88 1.76
C ASN A 330 -1.77 -17.60 2.12
N GLY A 331 -2.70 -17.90 1.19
CA GLY A 331 -4.14 -17.84 1.47
C GLY A 331 -4.80 -19.20 1.68
N GLY A 332 -4.12 -20.27 1.32
CA GLY A 332 -4.61 -21.66 1.44
C GLY A 332 -5.60 -22.07 0.35
N VAL A 333 -6.28 -21.14 -0.29
CA VAL A 333 -7.43 -21.38 -1.16
C VAL A 333 -7.22 -20.86 -2.58
N TRP A 334 -8.11 -21.27 -3.50
CA TRP A 334 -8.12 -20.79 -4.87
C TRP A 334 -8.50 -19.30 -4.96
N VAL A 335 -9.57 -18.93 -4.25
CA VAL A 335 -10.08 -17.57 -4.12
C VAL A 335 -10.53 -17.32 -2.69
N GLU A 336 -10.50 -16.08 -2.21
CA GLU A 336 -11.20 -15.70 -0.98
C GLU A 336 -12.69 -15.97 -1.19
N CYS A 337 -13.21 -17.03 -0.55
CA CYS A 337 -14.51 -17.60 -0.85
C CYS A 337 -15.54 -17.34 0.24
N ASP A 338 -16.81 -17.33 -0.14
CA ASP A 338 -17.90 -17.39 0.83
C ASP A 338 -17.79 -18.67 1.67
N CYS A 339 -17.98 -18.54 2.98
CA CYS A 339 -17.82 -19.62 3.94
C CYS A 339 -19.12 -20.08 4.61
N ASN A 340 -20.27 -19.52 4.23
CA ASN A 340 -21.57 -19.85 4.80
C ASN A 340 -22.44 -20.69 3.86
N ILE A 341 -22.55 -20.28 2.59
CA ILE A 341 -23.46 -20.93 1.63
C ILE A 341 -22.76 -22.00 0.77
N THR A 342 -21.43 -22.02 0.75
CA THR A 342 -20.66 -23.04 0.04
C THR A 342 -20.76 -24.40 0.73
N SER A 343 -20.88 -25.48 -0.07
CA SER A 343 -20.85 -26.84 0.46
C SER A 343 -19.44 -27.21 0.97
N GLY A 344 -19.38 -28.21 1.85
CA GLY A 344 -18.09 -28.74 2.34
C GLY A 344 -17.19 -29.25 1.21
N GLU A 345 -17.73 -29.87 0.17
CA GLU A 345 -17.00 -30.32 -1.02
C GLU A 345 -16.42 -29.12 -1.79
N SER A 346 -17.18 -28.03 -1.96
CA SER A 346 -16.68 -26.81 -2.59
C SER A 346 -15.55 -26.20 -1.78
N MET A 347 -15.67 -26.18 -0.46
CA MET A 347 -14.63 -25.67 0.43
C MET A 347 -13.35 -26.51 0.35
N VAL A 348 -13.45 -27.83 0.36
CA VAL A 348 -12.29 -28.73 0.17
C VAL A 348 -11.61 -28.46 -1.18
N ARG A 349 -12.37 -28.20 -2.24
CA ARG A 349 -11.81 -27.86 -3.57
C ARG A 349 -11.10 -26.52 -3.58
N GLN A 350 -11.56 -25.53 -2.82
CA GLN A 350 -10.84 -24.27 -2.68
C GLN A 350 -9.42 -24.51 -2.16
N PHE A 351 -9.26 -25.29 -1.09
CA PHE A 351 -7.93 -25.66 -0.56
C PHE A 351 -7.15 -26.53 -1.55
N LEU A 352 -7.78 -27.52 -2.16
CA LEU A 352 -7.13 -28.42 -3.11
C LEU A 352 -6.50 -27.66 -4.27
N TRP A 353 -7.25 -26.77 -4.90
CA TRP A 353 -6.77 -26.00 -6.05
C TRP A 353 -5.75 -24.93 -5.64
N GLY A 354 -5.98 -24.24 -4.52
CA GLY A 354 -5.01 -23.28 -3.98
C GLY A 354 -3.67 -23.94 -3.69
N GLN A 355 -3.66 -25.02 -2.92
CA GLN A 355 -2.45 -25.76 -2.55
C GLN A 355 -1.72 -26.39 -3.76
N ARG A 356 -2.45 -26.92 -4.73
CA ARG A 356 -1.86 -27.45 -5.96
C ARG A 356 -1.17 -26.37 -6.76
N PHE A 357 -1.78 -25.19 -6.84
CA PHE A 357 -1.21 -24.06 -7.57
C PHE A 357 0.07 -23.57 -6.91
N THR A 358 0.03 -23.29 -5.61
CA THR A 358 1.18 -22.74 -4.88
C THR A 358 2.36 -23.72 -4.86
N ARG A 359 2.12 -25.02 -4.66
CA ARG A 359 3.16 -26.05 -4.74
C ARG A 359 3.77 -26.16 -6.14
N LYS A 360 2.93 -26.12 -7.18
CA LYS A 360 3.39 -26.29 -8.56
C LYS A 360 4.22 -25.12 -9.05
N TYR A 361 3.81 -23.90 -8.73
CA TYR A 361 4.38 -22.71 -9.35
C TYR A 361 5.31 -21.90 -8.43
N PHE A 362 5.19 -22.08 -7.12
CA PHE A 362 5.97 -21.34 -6.14
C PHE A 362 6.80 -22.22 -5.22
N ASP A 363 6.67 -23.56 -5.31
CA ASP A 363 7.26 -24.51 -4.36
C ASP A 363 6.89 -24.16 -2.90
N PHE A 364 5.65 -23.71 -2.69
CA PHE A 364 5.14 -23.20 -1.43
C PHE A 364 3.91 -23.97 -0.97
N THR A 365 3.91 -24.43 0.28
CA THR A 365 2.73 -25.03 0.91
C THR A 365 2.11 -24.03 1.86
N SER A 366 0.90 -23.57 1.56
CA SER A 366 0.16 -22.66 2.42
C SER A 366 -0.29 -23.33 3.70
N ASN A 367 -0.11 -22.67 4.83
CA ASN A 367 -0.52 -23.14 6.16
C ASN A 367 -1.54 -22.22 6.84
N CYS A 368 -1.92 -21.12 6.18
CA CYS A 368 -2.87 -20.16 6.69
C CYS A 368 -4.08 -20.04 5.76
N PHE A 369 -5.27 -20.02 6.33
CA PHE A 369 -6.49 -19.63 5.67
C PHE A 369 -6.69 -18.14 5.94
N TRP A 370 -6.36 -17.32 4.95
CA TRP A 370 -6.34 -15.87 5.04
C TRP A 370 -7.56 -15.29 4.33
N LEU A 371 -8.55 -14.83 5.12
CA LEU A 371 -9.83 -14.31 4.63
C LEU A 371 -10.19 -12.99 5.31
N PRO A 372 -9.63 -11.86 4.89
CA PRO A 372 -9.88 -10.57 5.54
C PRO A 372 -11.31 -10.06 5.33
N ASP A 373 -11.98 -10.43 4.24
CA ASP A 373 -13.23 -9.80 3.82
C ASP A 373 -14.38 -10.81 3.54
N THR A 374 -14.53 -11.81 4.41
CA THR A 374 -15.62 -12.78 4.35
C THR A 374 -16.58 -12.62 5.54
N PHE A 375 -17.88 -12.64 5.29
CA PHE A 375 -18.93 -12.24 6.22
C PHE A 375 -19.58 -13.44 6.93
N GLY A 376 -18.80 -14.18 7.69
CA GLY A 376 -19.22 -15.32 8.48
C GLY A 376 -18.59 -16.63 8.07
N TYR A 377 -18.57 -17.59 8.99
CA TYR A 377 -17.80 -18.82 8.86
C TYR A 377 -18.53 -20.01 9.44
N SER A 378 -18.64 -21.08 8.66
CA SER A 378 -19.23 -22.33 9.11
C SER A 378 -18.40 -22.99 10.21
N ALA A 379 -19.05 -23.55 11.23
CA ALA A 379 -18.39 -24.31 12.30
C ALA A 379 -17.67 -25.58 11.81
N ALA A 380 -17.84 -26.00 10.57
CA ALA A 380 -17.12 -27.11 9.95
C ALA A 380 -15.75 -26.73 9.39
N ILE A 381 -15.42 -25.44 9.30
CA ILE A 381 -14.16 -24.96 8.69
C ILE A 381 -12.92 -25.49 9.41
N PRO A 382 -12.82 -25.52 10.75
CA PRO A 382 -11.64 -26.09 11.43
C PRO A 382 -11.31 -27.52 11.00
N GLN A 383 -12.33 -28.40 10.87
CA GLN A 383 -12.17 -29.75 10.39
C GLN A 383 -11.62 -29.82 8.98
N ILE A 384 -12.20 -29.00 8.06
CA ILE A 384 -11.78 -28.94 6.66
C ILE A 384 -10.34 -28.42 6.55
N MET A 385 -10.00 -27.36 7.27
CA MET A 385 -8.65 -26.80 7.31
C MET A 385 -7.61 -27.85 7.70
N LYS A 386 -7.85 -28.54 8.82
CA LYS A 386 -6.92 -29.58 9.32
C LYS A 386 -6.80 -30.75 8.36
N GLY A 387 -7.90 -31.17 7.74
CA GLY A 387 -7.90 -32.19 6.67
C GLY A 387 -7.10 -31.75 5.43
N CYS A 388 -6.96 -30.45 5.20
CA CYS A 388 -6.18 -29.85 4.11
C CYS A 388 -4.77 -29.39 4.54
N CYS A 389 -4.32 -29.73 5.74
CA CYS A 389 -3.02 -29.34 6.30
C CYS A 389 -2.83 -27.82 6.48
N VAL A 390 -3.90 -27.10 6.84
CA VAL A 390 -3.91 -25.68 7.13
C VAL A 390 -4.16 -25.47 8.62
N ASP A 391 -3.24 -24.82 9.31
CA ASP A 391 -3.20 -24.73 10.77
C ASP A 391 -3.69 -23.42 11.35
N TYR A 392 -3.61 -22.34 10.55
CA TYR A 392 -3.86 -20.97 11.00
C TYR A 392 -5.04 -20.37 10.24
N PHE A 393 -5.89 -19.66 10.97
CA PHE A 393 -7.02 -18.91 10.42
C PHE A 393 -6.88 -17.42 10.74
N LEU A 394 -7.04 -16.58 9.72
CA LEU A 394 -6.97 -15.14 9.87
C LEU A 394 -8.13 -14.47 9.17
N THR A 395 -8.79 -13.53 9.87
CA THR A 395 -9.89 -12.72 9.33
C THR A 395 -9.97 -11.36 10.00
N THR A 396 -10.83 -10.48 9.44
CA THR A 396 -11.12 -9.14 9.97
C THR A 396 -12.62 -8.92 10.23
N LYS A 397 -13.51 -9.44 9.37
CA LYS A 397 -14.93 -9.06 9.30
C LYS A 397 -15.79 -9.46 10.51
N ILE A 398 -15.31 -10.28 11.42
CA ILE A 398 -16.03 -10.55 12.69
C ILE A 398 -16.20 -9.28 13.53
N ASP A 399 -15.33 -8.29 13.36
CA ASP A 399 -15.43 -6.99 14.04
C ASP A 399 -16.56 -6.08 13.47
N TRP A 400 -17.19 -6.45 12.35
CA TRP A 400 -18.29 -5.70 11.73
C TRP A 400 -19.67 -6.07 12.28
N ASN A 401 -19.72 -6.72 13.43
CA ASN A 401 -20.97 -7.02 14.11
C ASN A 401 -21.51 -5.75 14.81
N ASP A 402 -22.76 -5.38 14.50
CA ASP A 402 -23.44 -4.21 15.04
C ASP A 402 -24.10 -4.43 16.41
N THR A 403 -24.27 -5.68 16.82
CA THR A 403 -25.00 -6.07 18.03
C THR A 403 -24.06 -6.49 19.16
N ASN A 404 -23.02 -7.29 18.85
CA ASN A 404 -22.14 -7.89 19.84
C ASN A 404 -20.66 -7.62 19.49
N THR A 405 -19.86 -7.38 20.52
CA THR A 405 -18.40 -7.32 20.36
C THR A 405 -17.81 -8.70 20.67
N PHE A 406 -17.08 -9.28 19.71
CA PHE A 406 -16.35 -10.51 19.98
C PHE A 406 -15.22 -10.25 21.01
N PRO A 407 -15.14 -11.05 22.10
CA PRO A 407 -14.30 -10.70 23.25
C PRO A 407 -12.80 -10.93 23.05
N LEU A 408 -12.41 -11.70 22.03
CA LEU A 408 -11.03 -12.10 21.76
C LEU A 408 -10.63 -11.72 20.34
N ASP A 409 -9.34 -11.57 20.11
CA ASP A 409 -8.76 -11.44 18.77
C ASP A 409 -7.69 -12.52 18.49
N THR A 410 -7.30 -13.28 19.51
CA THR A 410 -6.36 -14.40 19.37
C THR A 410 -6.81 -15.58 20.25
N PHE A 411 -7.15 -16.71 19.62
CA PHE A 411 -7.72 -17.87 20.34
C PHE A 411 -7.63 -19.15 19.50
N TYR A 412 -7.97 -20.29 20.13
CA TYR A 412 -8.23 -21.54 19.42
C TYR A 412 -9.72 -21.64 19.09
N TRP A 413 -10.03 -21.61 17.82
CA TRP A 413 -11.39 -21.87 17.32
C TRP A 413 -11.65 -23.38 17.25
N GLU A 414 -12.61 -23.84 18.04
CA GLU A 414 -13.06 -25.23 18.03
C GLU A 414 -14.26 -25.41 17.09
N GLY A 415 -14.10 -26.28 16.11
CA GLY A 415 -15.12 -26.65 15.17
C GLY A 415 -16.16 -27.61 15.74
N ILE A 416 -17.19 -27.93 14.91
CA ILE A 416 -18.32 -28.79 15.28
C ILE A 416 -17.90 -30.22 15.69
N ASP A 417 -16.78 -30.71 15.21
CA ASP A 417 -16.21 -32.03 15.49
C ASP A 417 -15.17 -32.03 16.62
N GLY A 418 -14.92 -30.88 17.26
CA GLY A 418 -13.88 -30.70 18.28
C GLY A 418 -12.49 -30.38 17.73
N THR A 419 -12.32 -30.30 16.41
CA THR A 419 -11.05 -29.87 15.81
C THR A 419 -10.76 -28.41 16.15
N LYS A 420 -9.49 -28.11 16.49
CA LYS A 420 -9.07 -26.77 16.88
C LYS A 420 -8.05 -26.20 15.89
N VAL A 421 -8.26 -24.93 15.51
CA VAL A 421 -7.32 -24.15 14.70
C VAL A 421 -6.94 -22.85 15.43
N PHE A 422 -5.68 -22.45 15.30
CA PHE A 422 -5.22 -21.17 15.86
C PHE A 422 -5.78 -20.03 15.00
N THR A 423 -6.48 -19.11 15.65
CA THR A 423 -7.22 -18.03 14.99
C THR A 423 -6.73 -16.68 15.45
N HIS A 424 -6.57 -15.75 14.52
CA HIS A 424 -6.24 -14.36 14.80
C HIS A 424 -7.13 -13.41 14.00
N PHE A 425 -7.67 -12.40 14.67
CA PHE A 425 -8.38 -11.30 14.05
C PHE A 425 -7.43 -10.13 13.86
N ASN A 426 -6.95 -9.97 12.64
CA ASN A 426 -6.06 -8.88 12.29
C ASN A 426 -6.82 -7.57 11.99
N ARG A 427 -6.08 -6.52 11.71
CA ARG A 427 -6.61 -5.30 11.10
C ARG A 427 -6.08 -5.16 9.68
N THR A 428 -6.96 -4.72 8.78
CA THR A 428 -6.69 -4.43 7.38
C THR A 428 -7.10 -3.01 7.06
N HIS A 429 -6.71 -2.47 5.92
CA HIS A 429 -7.06 -1.13 5.44
C HIS A 429 -6.59 -0.03 6.39
N ILE A 430 -5.44 -0.21 7.01
CA ILE A 430 -4.82 0.77 7.90
C ILE A 430 -3.46 1.19 7.37
N TRP A 431 -2.98 2.32 7.88
CA TRP A 431 -1.64 2.81 7.59
C TRP A 431 -0.66 2.34 8.66
N PRO A 432 0.56 1.91 8.32
CA PRO A 432 1.55 1.49 9.30
C PRO A 432 2.25 2.69 9.93
N ASP A 433 1.52 3.76 10.22
CA ASP A 433 2.03 4.95 10.87
C ASP A 433 1.80 4.93 12.39
N ALA A 434 2.38 5.89 13.12
CA ALA A 434 2.31 5.88 14.58
C ALA A 434 0.89 6.07 15.11
N GLU A 435 0.03 6.79 14.38
CA GLU A 435 -1.37 7.03 14.78
C GLU A 435 -2.19 5.75 14.72
N ASP A 436 -2.16 5.04 13.60
CA ASP A 436 -2.88 3.79 13.41
C ASP A 436 -2.32 2.67 14.30
N LEU A 437 -0.99 2.55 14.41
CA LEU A 437 -0.39 1.54 15.28
C LEU A 437 -0.71 1.78 16.76
N MET A 438 -0.72 3.02 17.22
CA MET A 438 -1.15 3.33 18.59
C MET A 438 -2.62 2.98 18.79
N THR A 439 -3.49 3.29 17.83
CA THR A 439 -4.93 3.05 17.92
C THR A 439 -5.25 1.55 17.93
N TYR A 440 -4.69 0.79 17.00
CA TYR A 440 -5.09 -0.61 16.76
C TYR A 440 -4.25 -1.66 17.49
N VAL A 441 -3.14 -1.27 18.12
CA VAL A 441 -2.28 -2.20 18.86
C VAL A 441 -2.22 -1.85 20.32
N ALA A 442 -1.81 -0.62 20.67
CA ALA A 442 -1.63 -0.19 22.05
C ALA A 442 -2.93 0.30 22.72
N GLY A 443 -3.84 0.88 21.95
CA GLY A 443 -4.96 1.67 22.44
C GLY A 443 -4.56 3.11 22.70
N THR A 444 -5.51 4.03 22.49
CA THR A 444 -5.34 5.45 22.78
C THR A 444 -6.36 5.89 23.82
N PRO A 445 -6.15 7.01 24.51
CA PRO A 445 -7.13 7.52 25.47
C PRO A 445 -8.54 7.75 24.89
N SER A 446 -8.62 7.98 23.58
CA SER A 446 -9.88 8.18 22.86
C SER A 446 -10.44 6.90 22.22
N ASN A 447 -9.63 5.85 22.05
CA ASN A 447 -10.02 4.60 21.41
C ASN A 447 -9.31 3.40 22.03
N ASP A 448 -9.92 2.84 23.07
CA ASP A 448 -9.46 1.65 23.78
C ASP A 448 -10.06 0.35 23.20
N HIS A 449 -11.12 0.46 22.40
CA HIS A 449 -11.88 -0.70 21.92
C HIS A 449 -11.27 -1.38 20.69
N SER A 450 -10.43 -0.68 19.93
CA SER A 450 -9.85 -1.19 18.70
C SER A 450 -8.51 -1.89 18.87
N CYS A 451 -7.88 -1.78 20.05
CA CYS A 451 -6.58 -2.40 20.36
C CYS A 451 -6.70 -3.91 20.67
N ILE A 452 -5.59 -4.54 21.08
CA ILE A 452 -5.56 -5.93 21.55
C ILE A 452 -6.58 -6.12 22.68
N LYS A 453 -7.57 -7.01 22.47
CA LYS A 453 -8.71 -7.19 23.37
C LYS A 453 -8.35 -7.94 24.65
N ASP A 454 -7.75 -9.11 24.54
CA ASP A 454 -7.33 -9.88 25.74
C ASP A 454 -5.81 -9.85 25.94
N LYS A 455 -5.35 -8.85 26.66
CA LYS A 455 -3.93 -8.62 26.98
C LYS A 455 -3.31 -9.71 27.87
N ARG A 456 -4.13 -10.63 28.45
CA ARG A 456 -3.64 -11.82 29.17
C ARG A 456 -3.30 -12.97 28.24
N VAL A 457 -3.80 -12.96 27.00
CA VAL A 457 -3.59 -14.02 25.99
C VAL A 457 -2.39 -13.69 25.12
N THR A 458 -2.29 -12.44 24.66
CA THR A 458 -1.22 -12.00 23.75
C THR A 458 -0.88 -10.53 23.93
N ASP A 459 0.38 -10.20 23.71
CA ASP A 459 0.88 -8.82 23.56
C ASP A 459 1.05 -8.42 22.09
N THR A 460 0.71 -9.30 21.14
CA THR A 460 1.06 -9.18 19.73
C THR A 460 -0.19 -9.17 18.85
N ARG A 461 -0.21 -8.29 17.87
CA ARG A 461 -1.22 -8.24 16.83
C ARG A 461 -0.61 -8.20 15.44
N VAL A 462 -1.19 -8.95 14.50
CA VAL A 462 -0.88 -8.84 13.08
C VAL A 462 -1.65 -7.65 12.50
N ILE A 463 -0.95 -6.83 11.76
CA ILE A 463 -1.48 -5.68 11.04
C ILE A 463 -1.15 -5.87 9.57
N SER A 464 -2.16 -6.14 8.76
CA SER A 464 -2.00 -6.12 7.32
C SER A 464 -2.33 -4.73 6.78
N TYR A 465 -1.29 -4.02 6.34
CA TYR A 465 -1.42 -2.68 5.84
C TYR A 465 -1.47 -2.63 4.31
N GLY A 466 -2.16 -1.65 3.79
CA GLY A 466 -2.47 -1.47 2.38
C GLY A 466 -3.98 -1.42 2.16
N TYR A 467 -4.37 -0.76 1.08
CA TYR A 467 -5.78 -0.67 0.73
C TYR A 467 -6.23 -1.88 -0.06
N GLY A 468 -7.50 -2.25 0.13
CA GLY A 468 -8.17 -3.29 -0.65
C GLY A 468 -8.69 -2.79 -1.98
N ASP A 469 -9.06 -3.77 -2.81
CA ASP A 469 -9.68 -3.60 -4.13
C ASP A 469 -8.79 -2.97 -5.20
N GLY A 470 -7.49 -3.15 -5.02
CA GLY A 470 -6.48 -2.83 -6.02
C GLY A 470 -5.96 -1.43 -6.02
#